data_b3b94bd47bb98917e7524826627c0409
#
_entry.id   b3b94bd47bb98917e7524826627c0409
#
_cell.length_a   1.000
_cell.length_b   1.000
_cell.length_c   1.000
_cell.angle_alpha   90.00
_cell.angle_beta   90.00
_cell.angle_gamma   90.00
#
_symmetry.space_group_name_H-M   'P 1'
#
loop_
_entity.id
_entity.type
_entity.pdbx_description
1 polymer ?
#
loop_
_entity_poly.entity_id
_entity_poly.type
_entity_poly.pdbx_seq_one_letter_code
_entity_poly.pdbx_strand_id
1 'polypeptide(L)'
;MKIGIIGYGYVGRAVAAAYYPDEIMINDPAHPSVSIADMTAQCEAVFVCVPTPQGADGVCDTSILNTVLFNLGNYAGVVICKSTATPAAYAEIEHKFAHLKLAHVPEFLTAANAVNDYLNPVKIVIGCVPELRDSVLRAVYTERINFLLPNVEYCSLAEAAMFKYVANTQLAMKVVINNEYYAVCRALGIDWDNVSAIAKTDPRLGNTHWAVPGPDGQMGYGGACFPKDTAALLSLSRFLGVEATVLAAAVARNQQLRS
;
A
#
# COMPACT_ATOMS: atom_id res chain seq x y z
N MET A 1 15.72 12.41 14.25
CA MET A 1 16.27 11.54 13.16
C MET A 1 16.06 12.26 11.84
N LYS A 2 17.11 12.52 11.09
CA LYS A 2 16.95 13.15 9.77
C LYS A 2 16.60 12.11 8.72
N ILE A 3 15.52 12.36 7.96
CA ILE A 3 15.01 11.42 6.96
C ILE A 3 14.92 12.05 5.57
N GLY A 4 15.05 11.20 4.56
CA GLY A 4 14.75 11.52 3.18
C GLY A 4 13.40 10.94 2.76
N ILE A 5 12.65 11.67 1.93
CA ILE A 5 11.42 11.18 1.30
C ILE A 5 11.56 11.36 -0.21
N ILE A 6 11.55 10.25 -0.94
CA ILE A 6 11.56 10.23 -2.41
C ILE A 6 10.16 9.88 -2.89
N GLY A 7 9.51 10.85 -3.57
CA GLY A 7 8.10 10.81 -3.92
C GLY A 7 7.22 11.45 -2.85
N TYR A 8 6.70 12.65 -3.13
CA TYR A 8 5.92 13.46 -2.18
C TYR A 8 4.43 13.53 -2.53
N GLY A 9 3.89 12.39 -2.98
CA GLY A 9 2.46 12.15 -3.15
C GLY A 9 1.73 12.02 -1.80
N TYR A 10 0.53 11.45 -1.78
CA TYR A 10 -0.25 11.29 -0.54
C TYR A 10 0.46 10.42 0.52
N VAL A 11 1.20 9.38 0.11
CA VAL A 11 1.99 8.53 1.02
C VAL A 11 3.18 9.29 1.58
N GLY A 12 3.97 9.95 0.74
CA GLY A 12 5.13 10.73 1.19
C GLY A 12 4.76 11.88 2.13
N ARG A 13 3.61 12.54 1.87
CA ARG A 13 3.06 13.57 2.78
C ARG A 13 2.60 12.99 4.10
N ALA A 14 2.02 11.79 4.09
CA ALA A 14 1.63 11.11 5.31
C ALA A 14 2.85 10.72 6.16
N VAL A 15 3.93 10.23 5.53
CA VAL A 15 5.21 9.99 6.21
C VAL A 15 5.76 11.29 6.80
N ALA A 16 5.79 12.37 6.02
CA ALA A 16 6.30 13.68 6.48
C ALA A 16 5.57 14.19 7.72
N ALA A 17 4.28 13.97 7.84
CA ALA A 17 3.47 14.40 9.00
C ALA A 17 3.92 13.76 10.32
N ALA A 18 4.65 12.65 10.27
CA ALA A 18 5.20 11.99 11.47
C ALA A 18 6.54 12.54 11.92
N TYR A 19 7.09 13.58 11.28
CA TYR A 19 8.38 14.18 11.60
C TYR A 19 8.28 15.70 11.75
N TYR A 20 9.29 16.31 12.35
CA TYR A 20 9.42 17.77 12.37
C TYR A 20 9.98 18.28 11.03
N PRO A 21 9.59 19.50 10.58
CA PRO A 21 10.00 20.00 9.27
C PRO A 21 11.50 20.08 9.02
N ASP A 22 12.30 20.33 10.07
CA ASP A 22 13.78 20.40 10.03
C ASP A 22 14.46 19.03 9.95
N GLU A 23 13.71 17.96 10.19
CA GLU A 23 14.19 16.59 10.05
C GLU A 23 13.99 16.00 8.64
N ILE A 24 13.30 16.70 7.75
CA ILE A 24 12.84 16.15 6.47
C ILE A 24 13.60 16.73 5.28
N MET A 25 14.07 15.86 4.41
CA MET A 25 14.55 16.22 3.06
C MET A 25 13.65 15.56 2.02
N ILE A 26 13.21 16.33 1.01
CA ILE A 26 12.26 15.86 -0.01
C ILE A 26 12.96 15.81 -1.36
N ASN A 27 12.73 14.72 -2.12
CA ASN A 27 13.05 14.59 -3.52
C ASN A 27 11.79 14.18 -4.31
N ASP A 28 11.24 15.13 -5.09
CA ASP A 28 10.04 14.92 -5.90
C ASP A 28 10.02 15.91 -7.05
N PRO A 29 9.72 15.49 -8.30
CA PRO A 29 9.72 16.39 -9.47
C PRO A 29 8.73 17.55 -9.38
N ALA A 30 7.66 17.41 -8.60
CA ALA A 30 6.60 18.42 -8.46
C ALA A 30 6.82 19.39 -7.28
N HIS A 31 7.90 19.22 -6.52
CA HIS A 31 8.20 20.03 -5.33
C HIS A 31 9.64 20.55 -5.36
N PRO A 32 9.96 21.68 -4.64
CA PRO A 32 11.35 22.06 -4.40
C PRO A 32 12.10 20.91 -3.75
N SER A 33 13.11 20.41 -4.45
CA SER A 33 13.75 19.13 -4.13
C SER A 33 15.22 19.28 -3.84
N VAL A 34 15.73 18.44 -2.93
CA VAL A 34 17.16 18.19 -2.77
C VAL A 34 17.59 17.05 -3.68
N SER A 35 18.87 16.98 -4.01
CA SER A 35 19.40 15.83 -4.77
C SER A 35 19.38 14.55 -3.92
N ILE A 36 19.31 13.38 -4.57
CA ILE A 36 19.45 12.09 -3.87
C ILE A 36 20.82 12.01 -3.20
N ALA A 37 21.88 12.55 -3.82
CA ALA A 37 23.22 12.57 -3.23
C ALA A 37 23.28 13.37 -1.92
N ASP A 38 22.68 14.57 -1.88
CA ASP A 38 22.60 15.36 -0.65
C ASP A 38 21.79 14.66 0.44
N MET A 39 20.71 13.97 0.04
CA MET A 39 19.85 13.21 0.93
C MET A 39 20.61 12.02 1.55
N THR A 40 21.32 11.24 0.73
CA THR A 40 22.10 10.07 1.21
C THR A 40 23.28 10.46 2.08
N ALA A 41 23.82 11.67 1.92
CA ALA A 41 24.91 12.19 2.75
C ALA A 41 24.44 12.65 4.15
N GLN A 42 23.16 12.98 4.33
CA GLN A 42 22.66 13.63 5.54
C GLN A 42 21.57 12.86 6.29
N CYS A 43 20.85 11.96 5.63
CA CYS A 43 19.73 11.23 6.22
C CYS A 43 20.17 9.88 6.80
N GLU A 44 19.56 9.49 7.90
CA GLU A 44 19.74 8.18 8.55
C GLU A 44 18.83 7.12 7.92
N ALA A 45 17.69 7.54 7.41
CA ALA A 45 16.73 6.69 6.69
C ALA A 45 16.17 7.41 5.46
N VAL A 46 15.84 6.66 4.41
CA VAL A 46 15.18 7.18 3.20
C VAL A 46 13.90 6.39 2.96
N PHE A 47 12.77 7.10 2.90
CA PHE A 47 11.48 6.55 2.51
C PHE A 47 11.29 6.70 1.00
N VAL A 48 11.01 5.59 0.33
CA VAL A 48 10.72 5.55 -1.11
C VAL A 48 9.22 5.38 -1.30
N CYS A 49 8.57 6.46 -1.74
CA CYS A 49 7.10 6.57 -1.88
C CYS A 49 6.69 6.86 -3.34
N VAL A 50 7.45 6.32 -4.29
CA VAL A 50 7.23 6.58 -5.71
C VAL A 50 6.09 5.72 -6.27
N PRO A 51 5.41 6.17 -7.36
CA PRO A 51 4.36 5.40 -7.99
C PRO A 51 4.90 4.13 -8.66
N THR A 52 4.05 3.11 -8.67
CA THR A 52 4.22 1.87 -9.42
C THR A 52 2.97 1.66 -10.28
N PRO A 53 2.90 2.31 -11.46
CA PRO A 53 1.69 2.31 -12.25
C PRO A 53 1.37 0.94 -12.83
N GLN A 54 0.13 0.76 -13.26
CA GLN A 54 -0.28 -0.40 -14.01
C GLN A 54 0.26 -0.28 -15.44
N GLY A 55 1.09 -1.23 -15.82
CA GLY A 55 1.58 -1.41 -17.20
C GLY A 55 0.61 -2.20 -18.07
N ALA A 56 1.09 -2.62 -19.25
CA ALA A 56 0.34 -3.49 -20.14
C ALA A 56 -0.05 -4.79 -19.43
N ASP A 57 -1.20 -5.37 -19.82
CA ASP A 57 -1.72 -6.64 -19.28
C ASP A 57 -1.85 -6.70 -17.75
N GLY A 58 -1.93 -5.53 -17.10
CA GLY A 58 -2.07 -5.43 -15.65
C GLY A 58 -0.78 -5.58 -14.86
N VAL A 59 0.37 -5.69 -15.51
CA VAL A 59 1.68 -5.81 -14.83
C VAL A 59 1.97 -4.58 -13.98
N CYS A 60 2.52 -4.77 -12.79
CA CYS A 60 3.00 -3.67 -11.95
C CYS A 60 4.34 -3.15 -12.50
N ASP A 61 4.37 -1.91 -12.98
CA ASP A 61 5.60 -1.28 -13.46
C ASP A 61 6.43 -0.76 -12.28
N THR A 62 7.59 -1.36 -12.07
CA THR A 62 8.54 -1.00 -11.02
C THR A 62 9.75 -0.20 -11.53
N SER A 63 9.73 0.31 -12.77
CA SER A 63 10.84 1.02 -13.39
C SER A 63 11.30 2.23 -12.58
N ILE A 64 10.35 3.04 -12.10
CA ILE A 64 10.63 4.22 -11.27
C ILE A 64 11.27 3.79 -9.95
N LEU A 65 10.70 2.77 -9.28
CA LEU A 65 11.23 2.25 -8.03
C LEU A 65 12.66 1.73 -8.21
N ASN A 66 12.92 0.93 -9.24
CA ASN A 66 14.25 0.43 -9.57
C ASN A 66 15.25 1.55 -9.87
N THR A 67 14.82 2.60 -10.58
CA THR A 67 15.68 3.77 -10.87
C THR A 67 16.06 4.51 -9.58
N VAL A 68 15.12 4.70 -8.68
CA VAL A 68 15.39 5.35 -7.39
C VAL A 68 16.36 4.52 -6.56
N LEU A 69 16.14 3.21 -6.43
CA LEU A 69 17.03 2.32 -5.68
C LEU A 69 18.45 2.30 -6.28
N PHE A 70 18.57 2.30 -7.61
CA PHE A 70 19.85 2.40 -8.28
C PHE A 70 20.58 3.73 -7.96
N ASN A 71 19.84 4.85 -7.96
CA ASN A 71 20.40 6.18 -7.69
C ASN A 71 20.79 6.39 -6.21
N LEU A 72 20.32 5.55 -5.28
CA LEU A 72 20.80 5.56 -3.89
C LEU A 72 22.24 5.06 -3.77
N GLY A 73 22.76 4.36 -4.79
CA GLY A 73 24.14 3.87 -4.79
C GLY A 73 24.47 3.03 -3.56
N ASN A 74 25.60 3.32 -2.91
CA ASN A 74 26.05 2.62 -1.70
C ASN A 74 25.54 3.30 -0.41
N TYR A 75 24.29 3.75 -0.39
CA TYR A 75 23.72 4.38 0.80
C TYR A 75 23.80 3.46 2.03
N ALA A 76 24.41 3.98 3.11
CA ALA A 76 24.67 3.21 4.32
C ALA A 76 23.47 3.19 5.30
N GLY A 77 22.53 4.11 5.15
CA GLY A 77 21.31 4.19 5.98
C GLY A 77 20.25 3.16 5.57
N VAL A 78 19.11 3.20 6.23
CA VAL A 78 18.00 2.29 5.95
C VAL A 78 17.13 2.83 4.82
N VAL A 79 16.79 1.98 3.85
CA VAL A 79 15.87 2.30 2.76
C VAL A 79 14.52 1.64 3.02
N ILE A 80 13.49 2.46 3.20
CA ILE A 80 12.15 2.01 3.55
C ILE A 80 11.23 2.21 2.35
N CYS A 81 10.94 1.13 1.63
CA CYS A 81 10.05 1.14 0.48
C CYS A 81 8.59 1.12 0.95
N LYS A 82 7.84 2.18 0.61
CA LYS A 82 6.40 2.29 0.82
C LYS A 82 5.62 1.99 -0.46
N SER A 83 6.30 2.00 -1.61
CA SER A 83 5.72 1.72 -2.93
C SER A 83 5.16 0.29 -3.00
N THR A 84 3.95 0.12 -3.53
CA THR A 84 3.33 -1.20 -3.70
C THR A 84 3.90 -1.86 -4.95
N ALA A 85 4.54 -3.02 -4.81
CA ALA A 85 4.99 -3.87 -5.91
C ALA A 85 4.69 -5.34 -5.58
N THR A 86 4.71 -6.20 -6.60
CA THR A 86 4.40 -7.63 -6.41
C THR A 86 5.44 -8.33 -5.54
N PRO A 87 5.08 -9.46 -4.87
CA PRO A 87 6.05 -10.26 -4.12
C PRO A 87 7.26 -10.68 -4.96
N ALA A 88 7.03 -11.05 -6.22
CA ALA A 88 8.10 -11.41 -7.16
C ALA A 88 9.04 -10.21 -7.43
N ALA A 89 8.48 -9.02 -7.66
CA ALA A 89 9.27 -7.82 -7.85
C ALA A 89 10.11 -7.47 -6.61
N TYR A 90 9.58 -7.65 -5.41
CA TYR A 90 10.37 -7.42 -4.18
C TYR A 90 11.45 -8.46 -3.97
N ALA A 91 11.23 -9.71 -4.34
CA ALA A 91 12.29 -10.73 -4.34
C ALA A 91 13.43 -10.39 -5.31
N GLU A 92 13.10 -9.90 -6.52
CA GLU A 92 14.10 -9.41 -7.48
C GLU A 92 14.84 -8.16 -6.98
N ILE A 93 14.12 -7.20 -6.37
CA ILE A 93 14.69 -5.98 -5.78
C ILE A 93 15.68 -6.34 -4.67
N GLU A 94 15.31 -7.24 -3.76
CA GLU A 94 16.16 -7.70 -2.65
C GLU A 94 17.46 -8.31 -3.18
N HIS A 95 17.38 -9.15 -4.21
CA HIS A 95 18.56 -9.74 -4.83
C HIS A 95 19.42 -8.69 -5.56
N LYS A 96 18.78 -7.84 -6.38
CA LYS A 96 19.48 -6.84 -7.22
C LYS A 96 20.17 -5.75 -6.39
N PHE A 97 19.58 -5.36 -5.27
CA PHE A 97 20.07 -4.29 -4.39
C PHE A 97 20.50 -4.83 -3.02
N ALA A 98 21.07 -6.03 -2.97
CA ALA A 98 21.51 -6.70 -1.74
C ALA A 98 22.57 -5.91 -0.92
N HIS A 99 23.19 -4.89 -1.51
CA HIS A 99 24.10 -3.96 -0.84
C HIS A 99 23.37 -2.86 -0.04
N LEU A 100 22.08 -2.64 -0.29
CA LEU A 100 21.26 -1.68 0.45
C LEU A 100 20.60 -2.36 1.66
N LYS A 101 20.43 -1.60 2.73
CA LYS A 101 19.66 -2.01 3.91
C LYS A 101 18.16 -1.81 3.63
N LEU A 102 17.56 -2.75 2.90
CA LEU A 102 16.19 -2.63 2.41
C LEU A 102 15.16 -3.10 3.44
N ALA A 103 14.08 -2.36 3.53
CA ALA A 103 12.84 -2.78 4.16
C ALA A 103 11.65 -2.43 3.27
N HIS A 104 10.62 -3.27 3.26
CA HIS A 104 9.31 -2.95 2.71
C HIS A 104 8.31 -2.77 3.85
N VAL A 105 7.76 -1.57 3.96
CA VAL A 105 6.74 -1.25 4.96
C VAL A 105 5.51 -0.75 4.20
N PRO A 106 4.61 -1.67 3.78
CA PRO A 106 3.43 -1.30 3.01
C PRO A 106 2.54 -0.32 3.78
N GLU A 107 1.78 0.46 3.03
CA GLU A 107 0.80 1.40 3.57
C GLU A 107 -0.62 0.82 3.48
N PHE A 108 -1.50 1.19 4.42
CA PHE A 108 -2.91 0.81 4.45
C PHE A 108 -3.79 2.06 4.56
N LEU A 109 -3.35 3.14 3.91
CA LEU A 109 -3.95 4.46 3.97
C LEU A 109 -5.12 4.58 3.00
N THR A 110 -6.12 5.36 3.37
CA THR A 110 -7.10 5.87 2.44
C THR A 110 -6.63 7.22 1.90
N ALA A 111 -6.71 7.45 0.59
CA ALA A 111 -6.17 8.68 -0.01
C ALA A 111 -6.78 9.95 0.61
N ALA A 112 -8.07 9.91 0.98
CA ALA A 112 -8.76 11.03 1.60
C ALA A 112 -8.34 11.31 3.05
N ASN A 113 -7.77 10.33 3.76
CA ASN A 113 -7.46 10.43 5.19
C ASN A 113 -6.01 10.00 5.52
N ALA A 114 -5.13 10.04 4.51
CA ALA A 114 -3.81 9.40 4.55
C ALA A 114 -2.94 9.82 5.74
N VAL A 115 -2.93 11.11 6.09
CA VAL A 115 -2.16 11.62 7.23
C VAL A 115 -2.70 11.07 8.56
N ASN A 116 -4.01 11.10 8.76
CA ASN A 116 -4.60 10.59 9.98
C ASN A 116 -4.42 9.06 10.10
N ASP A 117 -4.60 8.33 9.00
CA ASP A 117 -4.42 6.87 8.96
C ASP A 117 -2.94 6.49 9.26
N TYR A 118 -1.98 7.32 8.80
CA TYR A 118 -0.56 7.11 9.07
C TYR A 118 -0.20 7.39 10.54
N LEU A 119 -0.77 8.45 11.12
CA LEU A 119 -0.51 8.84 12.52
C LEU A 119 -1.26 7.95 13.53
N ASN A 120 -2.29 7.22 13.09
CA ASN A 120 -3.10 6.31 13.92
C ASN A 120 -3.17 4.90 13.31
N PRO A 121 -2.03 4.22 13.10
CA PRO A 121 -2.01 2.92 12.43
C PRO A 121 -2.61 1.85 13.33
N VAL A 122 -3.49 1.00 12.82
CA VAL A 122 -3.98 -0.19 13.53
C VAL A 122 -2.89 -1.24 13.66
N LYS A 123 -1.99 -1.31 12.66
CA LYS A 123 -0.85 -2.22 12.62
C LYS A 123 0.27 -1.64 11.75
N ILE A 124 1.49 -2.09 12.01
CA ILE A 124 2.66 -1.83 11.17
C ILE A 124 3.21 -3.19 10.72
N VAL A 125 3.37 -3.38 9.43
CA VAL A 125 4.01 -4.58 8.86
C VAL A 125 5.39 -4.18 8.34
N ILE A 126 6.43 -4.86 8.82
CA ILE A 126 7.82 -4.57 8.50
C ILE A 126 8.44 -5.80 7.82
N GLY A 127 8.59 -5.75 6.51
CA GLY A 127 9.33 -6.72 5.73
C GLY A 127 10.81 -6.35 5.68
N CYS A 128 11.67 -7.05 6.42
CA CYS A 128 13.12 -6.87 6.38
C CYS A 128 13.85 -8.06 7.02
N VAL A 129 15.18 -8.09 6.83
CA VAL A 129 16.02 -9.03 7.58
C VAL A 129 16.04 -8.68 9.09
N PRO A 130 16.23 -9.66 10.00
CA PRO A 130 16.15 -9.44 11.45
C PRO A 130 17.03 -8.30 11.97
N GLU A 131 18.21 -8.12 11.39
CA GLU A 131 19.21 -7.13 11.81
C GLU A 131 18.76 -5.68 11.57
N LEU A 132 17.78 -5.46 10.71
CA LEU A 132 17.26 -4.13 10.38
C LEU A 132 16.02 -3.74 11.20
N ARG A 133 15.38 -4.68 11.90
CA ARG A 133 14.07 -4.48 12.57
C ARG A 133 14.04 -3.24 13.45
N ASP A 134 15.01 -3.09 14.33
CA ASP A 134 15.07 -1.95 15.26
C ASP A 134 15.29 -0.62 14.54
N SER A 135 16.14 -0.61 13.51
CA SER A 135 16.42 0.59 12.72
C SER A 135 15.19 1.03 11.92
N VAL A 136 14.50 0.06 11.30
CA VAL A 136 13.25 0.33 10.56
C VAL A 136 12.15 0.77 11.51
N LEU A 137 11.97 0.09 12.65
CA LEU A 137 10.94 0.45 13.62
C LEU A 137 11.14 1.88 14.15
N ARG A 138 12.37 2.27 14.50
CA ARG A 138 12.68 3.65 14.92
C ARG A 138 12.37 4.69 13.84
N ALA A 139 12.54 4.33 12.57
CA ALA A 139 12.22 5.23 11.48
C ALA A 139 10.71 5.30 11.17
N VAL A 140 9.94 4.24 11.31
CA VAL A 140 8.52 4.24 11.00
C VAL A 140 7.62 4.58 12.17
N TYR A 141 8.12 4.45 13.39
CA TYR A 141 7.38 4.69 14.63
C TYR A 141 8.01 5.85 15.41
N THR A 142 7.50 7.05 15.19
CA THR A 142 7.97 8.28 15.84
C THR A 142 7.06 8.69 17.00
N GLU A 143 7.50 9.62 17.83
CA GLU A 143 6.70 10.17 18.94
C GLU A 143 5.40 10.88 18.49
N ARG A 144 5.31 11.26 17.21
CA ARG A 144 4.11 11.90 16.63
C ARG A 144 3.04 10.91 16.20
N ILE A 145 3.34 9.62 16.20
CA ILE A 145 2.36 8.58 15.91
C ILE A 145 1.55 8.35 17.19
N ASN A 146 0.27 8.72 17.15
CA ASN A 146 -0.67 8.55 18.26
C ASN A 146 -0.97 7.07 18.48
N PHE A 147 -0.11 6.43 19.31
CA PHE A 147 -0.28 5.01 19.41
C PHE A 147 0.05 4.45 20.79
N LEU A 148 -0.94 3.78 21.36
CA LEU A 148 -0.74 2.79 22.42
C LEU A 148 -0.37 1.46 21.75
N LEU A 149 0.92 1.27 21.41
CA LEU A 149 1.52 0.08 20.83
C LEU A 149 0.75 -0.54 19.65
N PRO A 150 1.12 -0.22 18.37
CA PRO A 150 0.60 -0.96 17.22
C PRO A 150 0.97 -2.43 17.34
N ASN A 151 0.14 -3.25 16.76
CA ASN A 151 0.59 -4.58 16.44
C ASN A 151 1.67 -4.45 15.36
N VAL A 152 2.94 -4.70 15.72
CA VAL A 152 4.07 -4.68 14.79
C VAL A 152 4.37 -6.10 14.37
N GLU A 153 4.21 -6.39 13.08
CA GLU A 153 4.46 -7.70 12.50
C GLU A 153 5.74 -7.65 11.66
N TYR A 154 6.62 -8.64 11.85
CA TYR A 154 7.87 -8.77 11.11
C TYR A 154 7.83 -9.96 10.16
N CYS A 155 8.25 -9.75 8.91
CA CYS A 155 8.28 -10.77 7.88
C CYS A 155 9.38 -10.46 6.84
N SER A 156 9.48 -11.22 5.75
CA SER A 156 10.31 -10.90 4.59
C SER A 156 9.68 -9.79 3.74
N LEU A 157 10.48 -9.18 2.84
CA LEU A 157 9.99 -8.17 1.89
C LEU A 157 8.83 -8.72 1.04
N ALA A 158 8.99 -9.93 0.53
CA ALA A 158 7.99 -10.58 -0.32
C ALA A 158 6.69 -10.89 0.44
N GLU A 159 6.77 -11.33 1.71
CA GLU A 159 5.58 -11.57 2.55
C GLU A 159 4.85 -10.27 2.87
N ALA A 160 5.56 -9.19 3.18
CA ALA A 160 4.95 -7.87 3.38
C ALA A 160 4.25 -7.39 2.11
N ALA A 161 4.86 -7.58 0.94
CA ALA A 161 4.25 -7.28 -0.34
C ALA A 161 3.01 -8.14 -0.59
N MET A 162 3.08 -9.45 -0.37
CA MET A 162 1.92 -10.33 -0.53
C MET A 162 0.79 -9.93 0.40
N PHE A 163 1.08 -9.57 1.65
CA PHE A 163 0.06 -9.13 2.58
C PHE A 163 -0.66 -7.86 2.10
N LYS A 164 0.06 -6.90 1.48
CA LYS A 164 -0.58 -5.72 0.86
C LYS A 164 -1.58 -6.13 -0.22
N TYR A 165 -1.20 -7.06 -1.09
CA TYR A 165 -2.11 -7.59 -2.12
C TYR A 165 -3.29 -8.36 -1.53
N VAL A 166 -3.07 -9.21 -0.51
CA VAL A 166 -4.16 -9.89 0.21
C VAL A 166 -5.16 -8.87 0.76
N ALA A 167 -4.69 -7.83 1.45
CA ALA A 167 -5.56 -6.82 2.01
C ALA A 167 -6.40 -6.11 0.93
N ASN A 168 -5.73 -5.59 -0.11
CA ASN A 168 -6.42 -4.80 -1.13
C ASN A 168 -7.36 -5.64 -2.01
N THR A 169 -6.96 -6.86 -2.38
CA THR A 169 -7.81 -7.72 -3.22
C THR A 169 -9.00 -8.29 -2.44
N GLN A 170 -8.83 -8.64 -1.16
CA GLN A 170 -9.94 -9.04 -0.30
C GLN A 170 -10.96 -7.92 -0.13
N LEU A 171 -10.51 -6.69 0.12
CA LEU A 171 -11.40 -5.54 0.24
C LEU A 171 -12.10 -5.21 -1.09
N ALA A 172 -11.40 -5.32 -2.22
CA ALA A 172 -11.99 -5.15 -3.54
C ALA A 172 -13.07 -6.21 -3.83
N MET A 173 -12.78 -7.49 -3.55
CA MET A 173 -13.77 -8.57 -3.69
C MET A 173 -14.97 -8.37 -2.77
N LYS A 174 -14.74 -7.89 -1.54
CA LYS A 174 -15.83 -7.55 -0.62
C LYS A 174 -16.76 -6.48 -1.19
N VAL A 175 -16.22 -5.44 -1.85
CA VAL A 175 -17.04 -4.44 -2.52
C VAL A 175 -17.88 -5.08 -3.60
N VAL A 176 -17.33 -5.95 -4.44
CA VAL A 176 -18.06 -6.62 -5.53
C VAL A 176 -19.20 -7.47 -4.98
N ILE A 177 -18.93 -8.35 -4.01
CA ILE A 177 -19.99 -9.22 -3.46
C ILE A 177 -21.09 -8.42 -2.74
N ASN A 178 -20.76 -7.30 -2.09
CA ASN A 178 -21.74 -6.43 -1.47
C ASN A 178 -22.65 -5.76 -2.50
N ASN A 179 -22.16 -5.45 -3.70
CA ASN A 179 -23.00 -4.98 -4.80
C ASN A 179 -24.02 -6.05 -5.27
N GLU A 180 -23.62 -7.32 -5.24
CA GLU A 180 -24.55 -8.43 -5.56
C GLU A 180 -25.61 -8.61 -4.46
N TYR A 181 -25.21 -8.60 -3.18
CA TYR A 181 -26.16 -8.62 -2.07
C TYR A 181 -27.12 -7.43 -2.10
N TYR A 182 -26.63 -6.23 -2.40
CA TYR A 182 -27.46 -5.05 -2.60
C TYR A 182 -28.50 -5.27 -3.71
N ALA A 183 -28.11 -5.85 -4.85
CA ALA A 183 -29.03 -6.13 -5.95
C ALA A 183 -30.12 -7.14 -5.54
N VAL A 184 -29.76 -8.19 -4.78
CA VAL A 184 -30.73 -9.14 -4.21
C VAL A 184 -31.68 -8.45 -3.23
N CYS A 185 -31.15 -7.64 -2.31
CA CYS A 185 -31.97 -6.89 -1.36
C CYS A 185 -33.00 -6.00 -2.08
N ARG A 186 -32.54 -5.26 -3.10
CA ARG A 186 -33.44 -4.44 -3.93
C ARG A 186 -34.53 -5.23 -4.59
N ALA A 187 -34.23 -6.39 -5.17
CA ALA A 187 -35.20 -7.25 -5.82
C ALA A 187 -36.26 -7.78 -4.85
N LEU A 188 -35.94 -7.94 -3.58
CA LEU A 188 -36.82 -8.41 -2.51
C LEU A 188 -37.48 -7.28 -1.71
N GLY A 189 -37.20 -6.01 -2.00
CA GLY A 189 -37.72 -4.88 -1.22
C GLY A 189 -37.05 -4.76 0.20
N ILE A 190 -35.87 -5.34 0.40
CA ILE A 190 -35.12 -5.31 1.64
C ILE A 190 -34.22 -4.08 1.64
N ASP A 191 -34.18 -3.37 2.79
CA ASP A 191 -33.30 -2.23 2.99
C ASP A 191 -31.84 -2.71 3.22
N TRP A 192 -30.97 -2.42 2.25
CA TRP A 192 -29.55 -2.74 2.33
C TRP A 192 -28.82 -2.01 3.46
N ASP A 193 -29.18 -0.78 3.77
CA ASP A 193 -28.51 -0.01 4.81
C ASP A 193 -28.71 -0.66 6.18
N ASN A 194 -29.90 -1.17 6.46
CA ASN A 194 -30.17 -1.96 7.65
C ASN A 194 -29.38 -3.26 7.68
N VAL A 195 -29.34 -4.02 6.57
CA VAL A 195 -28.59 -5.27 6.48
C VAL A 195 -27.09 -5.00 6.71
N SER A 196 -26.53 -3.99 6.03
CA SER A 196 -25.12 -3.65 6.17
C SER A 196 -24.78 -3.13 7.56
N ALA A 197 -25.67 -2.40 8.22
CA ALA A 197 -25.50 -1.94 9.59
C ALA A 197 -25.41 -3.13 10.56
N ILE A 198 -26.28 -4.13 10.41
CA ILE A 198 -26.22 -5.36 11.21
C ILE A 198 -24.91 -6.13 10.90
N ALA A 199 -24.55 -6.29 9.63
CA ALA A 199 -23.33 -7.01 9.25
C ALA A 199 -22.05 -6.38 9.81
N LYS A 200 -21.98 -5.05 9.95
CA LYS A 200 -20.84 -4.34 10.57
C LYS A 200 -20.65 -4.67 12.06
N THR A 201 -21.66 -5.19 12.74
CA THR A 201 -21.55 -5.59 14.16
C THR A 201 -20.88 -6.96 14.34
N ASP A 202 -20.77 -7.76 13.28
CA ASP A 202 -20.05 -9.05 13.32
C ASP A 202 -18.56 -8.83 13.06
N PRO A 203 -17.67 -9.02 14.07
CA PRO A 203 -16.24 -8.78 13.91
C PRO A 203 -15.58 -9.69 12.87
N ARG A 204 -16.17 -10.84 12.55
CA ARG A 204 -15.68 -11.76 11.51
C ARG A 204 -15.79 -11.15 10.11
N LEU A 205 -16.75 -10.25 9.91
CA LEU A 205 -16.99 -9.59 8.62
C LEU A 205 -16.25 -8.26 8.48
N GLY A 206 -15.82 -7.65 9.59
CA GLY A 206 -15.20 -6.34 9.63
C GLY A 206 -16.17 -5.21 9.28
N ASN A 207 -15.85 -3.97 9.67
CA ASN A 207 -16.77 -2.83 9.62
C ASN A 207 -16.61 -1.90 8.41
N THR A 208 -15.69 -2.17 7.49
CA THR A 208 -15.39 -1.32 6.34
C THR A 208 -15.88 -1.91 5.01
N HIS A 209 -15.95 -1.08 3.95
CA HIS A 209 -16.25 -1.47 2.57
C HIS A 209 -17.67 -2.07 2.36
N TRP A 210 -18.65 -1.59 3.14
CA TRP A 210 -20.05 -2.01 3.06
C TRP A 210 -20.94 -1.07 2.23
N ALA A 211 -20.46 0.14 1.93
CA ALA A 211 -21.27 1.13 1.21
C ALA A 211 -21.56 0.71 -0.24
N VAL A 212 -22.82 0.77 -0.64
CA VAL A 212 -23.31 0.57 -2.01
C VAL A 212 -24.40 1.61 -2.27
N PRO A 213 -24.20 2.60 -3.17
CA PRO A 213 -22.97 2.86 -3.94
C PRO A 213 -21.77 3.17 -3.07
N GLY A 214 -20.57 3.07 -3.67
CA GLY A 214 -19.31 3.39 -3.01
C GLY A 214 -19.17 4.89 -2.67
N PRO A 215 -18.07 5.30 -2.00
CA PRO A 215 -17.85 6.70 -1.62
C PRO A 215 -17.77 7.69 -2.80
N ASP A 216 -17.47 7.19 -3.99
CA ASP A 216 -17.47 7.94 -5.25
C ASP A 216 -18.85 8.01 -5.92
N GLY A 217 -19.90 7.51 -5.27
CA GLY A 217 -21.26 7.46 -5.78
C GLY A 217 -21.52 6.39 -6.85
N GLN A 218 -20.54 5.52 -7.13
CA GLN A 218 -20.65 4.50 -8.16
C GLN A 218 -20.72 3.09 -7.57
N MET A 219 -21.23 2.15 -8.37
CA MET A 219 -21.21 0.73 -8.07
C MET A 219 -19.79 0.15 -8.24
N GLY A 220 -19.49 -0.95 -7.54
CA GLY A 220 -18.18 -1.59 -7.62
C GLY A 220 -17.06 -0.77 -6.94
N TYR A 221 -15.83 -1.21 -7.12
CA TYR A 221 -14.64 -0.52 -6.61
C TYR A 221 -13.94 0.29 -7.71
N GLY A 222 -13.40 1.43 -7.29
CA GLY A 222 -12.58 2.34 -8.12
C GLY A 222 -11.36 2.84 -7.38
N GLY A 223 -10.96 4.07 -7.72
CA GLY A 223 -9.76 4.69 -7.17
C GLY A 223 -8.46 4.15 -7.76
N ALA A 224 -7.32 4.63 -7.25
CA ALA A 224 -6.01 4.32 -7.81
C ALA A 224 -5.43 2.95 -7.39
N CYS A 225 -5.92 2.38 -6.27
CA CYS A 225 -5.28 1.21 -5.65
C CYS A 225 -5.94 -0.12 -6.05
N PHE A 226 -7.24 -0.28 -5.81
CA PHE A 226 -7.91 -1.57 -6.00
C PHE A 226 -7.86 -2.07 -7.45
N PRO A 227 -8.16 -1.25 -8.48
CA PRO A 227 -8.06 -1.70 -9.87
C PRO A 227 -6.64 -2.15 -10.23
N LYS A 228 -5.64 -1.36 -9.85
CA LYS A 228 -4.23 -1.65 -10.12
C LYS A 228 -3.76 -2.93 -9.41
N ASP A 229 -4.07 -3.09 -8.13
CA ASP A 229 -3.57 -4.21 -7.33
C ASP A 229 -4.29 -5.53 -7.68
N THR A 230 -5.58 -5.50 -7.97
CA THR A 230 -6.31 -6.69 -8.47
C THR A 230 -5.77 -7.13 -9.84
N ALA A 231 -5.50 -6.18 -10.74
CA ALA A 231 -4.90 -6.47 -12.05
C ALA A 231 -3.49 -7.04 -11.91
N ALA A 232 -2.65 -6.45 -11.04
CA ALA A 232 -1.27 -6.89 -10.84
C ALA A 232 -1.18 -8.30 -10.23
N LEU A 233 -2.03 -8.62 -9.23
CA LEU A 233 -2.07 -9.96 -8.66
C LEU A 233 -2.59 -10.99 -9.67
N LEU A 234 -3.60 -10.62 -10.47
CA LEU A 234 -4.13 -11.51 -11.51
C LEU A 234 -3.08 -11.76 -12.62
N SER A 235 -2.35 -10.73 -13.03
CA SER A 235 -1.23 -10.85 -13.98
C SER A 235 -0.11 -11.76 -13.43
N LEU A 236 0.29 -11.54 -12.19
CA LEU A 236 1.29 -12.39 -11.52
C LEU A 236 0.81 -13.85 -11.42
N SER A 237 -0.45 -14.10 -11.08
CA SER A 237 -1.01 -15.45 -11.01
C SER A 237 -0.92 -16.17 -12.35
N ARG A 238 -1.25 -15.47 -13.46
CA ARG A 238 -1.11 -16.02 -14.82
C ARG A 238 0.34 -16.36 -15.17
N PHE A 239 1.26 -15.45 -14.85
CA PHE A 239 2.69 -15.68 -15.06
C PHE A 239 3.21 -16.91 -14.30
N LEU A 240 2.72 -17.15 -13.10
CA LEU A 240 3.07 -18.29 -12.26
C LEU A 240 2.31 -19.59 -12.62
N GLY A 241 1.38 -19.55 -13.58
CA GLY A 241 0.52 -20.70 -13.91
C GLY A 241 -0.50 -21.03 -12.83
N VAL A 242 -0.83 -20.08 -11.94
CA VAL A 242 -1.81 -20.25 -10.87
C VAL A 242 -3.19 -19.78 -11.34
N GLU A 243 -4.20 -20.65 -11.25
CA GLU A 243 -5.57 -20.28 -11.57
C GLU A 243 -6.20 -19.44 -10.45
N ALA A 244 -6.35 -18.14 -10.70
CA ALA A 244 -7.00 -17.18 -9.78
C ALA A 244 -8.44 -16.90 -10.22
N THR A 245 -9.27 -17.93 -10.36
CA THR A 245 -10.63 -17.86 -10.94
C THR A 245 -11.56 -16.94 -10.16
N VAL A 246 -11.53 -16.95 -8.84
CA VAL A 246 -12.37 -16.08 -7.99
C VAL A 246 -11.98 -14.61 -8.17
N LEU A 247 -10.67 -14.31 -8.17
CA LEU A 247 -10.19 -12.94 -8.41
C LEU A 247 -10.54 -12.47 -9.82
N ALA A 248 -10.38 -13.34 -10.82
CA ALA A 248 -10.73 -13.02 -12.21
C ALA A 248 -12.23 -12.72 -12.36
N ALA A 249 -13.11 -13.51 -11.75
CA ALA A 249 -14.55 -13.28 -11.74
C ALA A 249 -14.91 -11.94 -11.07
N ALA A 250 -14.28 -11.63 -9.93
CA ALA A 250 -14.51 -10.36 -9.24
C ALA A 250 -14.07 -9.15 -10.09
N VAL A 251 -12.92 -9.24 -10.77
CA VAL A 251 -12.43 -8.17 -11.67
C VAL A 251 -13.40 -7.98 -12.84
N ALA A 252 -13.83 -9.06 -13.49
CA ALA A 252 -14.79 -9.00 -14.60
C ALA A 252 -16.14 -8.41 -14.14
N ARG A 253 -16.62 -8.82 -12.96
CA ARG A 253 -17.88 -8.28 -12.40
C ARG A 253 -17.75 -6.79 -12.07
N ASN A 254 -16.63 -6.38 -11.53
CA ASN A 254 -16.38 -4.96 -11.26
C ASN A 254 -16.41 -4.10 -12.54
N GLN A 255 -15.84 -4.60 -13.63
CA GLN A 255 -15.90 -3.91 -14.93
C GLN A 255 -17.35 -3.68 -15.39
N GLN A 256 -18.22 -4.69 -15.23
CA GLN A 256 -19.65 -4.57 -15.54
C GLN A 256 -20.39 -3.58 -14.63
N LEU A 257 -19.97 -3.47 -13.36
CA LEU A 257 -20.58 -2.52 -12.40
C LEU A 257 -20.16 -1.08 -12.67
N ARG A 258 -19.04 -0.89 -13.36
CA ARG A 258 -18.44 0.42 -13.67
C ARG A 258 -18.70 0.90 -15.12
N SER A 259 -19.28 0.05 -15.97
CA SER A 259 -19.73 0.41 -17.32
C SER A 259 -21.10 1.08 -17.26
#